data_0bbd03ae9a666642dc233ccccea48598
#
_entry.id   0bbd03ae9a666642dc233ccccea48598
#
_cell.length_a   1.000
_cell.length_b   1.000
_cell.length_c   1.000
_cell.angle_alpha   90.00
_cell.angle_beta   90.00
_cell.angle_gamma   90.00
#
_symmetry.space_group_name_H-M   'P 1'
#
loop_
_entity.id
_entity.type
_entity.pdbx_description
1 polymer ?
#
loop_
_entity_poly.entity_id
_entity_poly.type
_entity_poly.pdbx_seq_one_letter_code
_entity_poly.pdbx_strand_id
1 'polypeptide(L)'
;MTTSYLTLADYANDARPLVAGVAKLLRENSRFMDILPFANVGALNVKVVREGGMPSLSWREIGAAHSSAKATKPDEIQERVYSIGNIIGVDKMYMRDTSPRLYNPMTYQTSMTVKSIARHFSDAAINGLPTDETKPVGLWYRVNNDLASTQKINGNGVDISGDGASLSTAINTFFYLLDE
;
A
#
# COMPACT_ATOMS: atom_id res chain seq x y z
N MET A 1 -11.38 5.75 -19.56
CA MET A 1 -11.60 6.62 -18.39
C MET A 1 -10.26 6.84 -17.73
N THR A 2 -9.75 8.05 -17.75
CA THR A 2 -8.51 8.41 -17.04
C THR A 2 -8.80 8.45 -15.55
N THR A 3 -8.28 7.49 -14.81
CA THR A 3 -8.34 7.49 -13.34
C THR A 3 -7.46 8.64 -12.86
N SER A 4 -8.03 9.69 -12.32
CA SER A 4 -7.26 10.74 -11.66
C SER A 4 -6.86 10.23 -10.28
N TYR A 5 -5.57 10.06 -10.06
CA TYR A 5 -5.03 9.73 -8.75
C TYR A 5 -4.86 11.00 -7.94
N LEU A 6 -5.36 10.98 -6.71
CA LEU A 6 -5.26 12.07 -5.74
C LEU A 6 -4.30 11.67 -4.62
N THR A 7 -3.59 12.61 -4.08
CA THR A 7 -2.75 12.41 -2.89
C THR A 7 -3.47 12.89 -1.63
N LEU A 8 -3.00 12.49 -0.45
CA LEU A 8 -3.51 13.06 0.81
C LEU A 8 -3.31 14.58 0.89
N ALA A 9 -2.32 15.13 0.17
CA ALA A 9 -2.11 16.56 0.07
C ALA A 9 -3.30 17.26 -0.62
N ASP A 10 -3.88 16.64 -1.63
CA ASP A 10 -5.06 17.16 -2.34
C ASP A 10 -6.28 17.18 -1.42
N TYR A 11 -6.49 16.11 -0.64
CA TYR A 11 -7.56 16.04 0.36
C TYR A 11 -7.34 17.00 1.55
N ALA A 12 -6.10 17.33 1.90
CA ALA A 12 -5.80 18.30 2.95
C ALA A 12 -6.19 19.74 2.56
N ASN A 13 -6.36 20.00 1.26
CA ASN A 13 -6.83 21.26 0.70
C ASN A 13 -8.33 21.24 0.32
N ASP A 14 -9.07 20.17 0.68
CA ASP A 14 -10.51 20.07 0.43
C ASP A 14 -11.28 21.20 1.13
N ALA A 15 -12.30 21.71 0.48
CA ALA A 15 -13.18 22.75 1.02
C ALA A 15 -13.96 22.29 2.27
N ARG A 16 -14.06 20.98 2.52
CA ARG A 16 -14.72 20.40 3.70
C ARG A 16 -13.77 20.35 4.89
N PRO A 17 -13.98 21.17 5.93
CA PRO A 17 -13.00 21.32 7.03
C PRO A 17 -12.73 20.03 7.79
N LEU A 18 -13.73 19.15 7.92
CA LEU A 18 -13.56 17.85 8.58
C LEU A 18 -12.63 16.91 7.77
N VAL A 19 -12.83 16.84 6.46
CA VAL A 19 -12.02 16.02 5.56
C VAL A 19 -10.58 16.53 5.54
N ALA A 20 -10.40 17.84 5.39
CA ALA A 20 -9.09 18.48 5.42
C ALA A 20 -8.37 18.25 6.76
N GLY A 21 -9.08 18.35 7.89
CA GLY A 21 -8.52 18.11 9.22
C GLY A 21 -8.04 16.66 9.41
N VAL A 22 -8.86 15.69 9.00
CA VAL A 22 -8.50 14.27 9.07
C VAL A 22 -7.32 13.96 8.13
N ALA A 23 -7.32 14.46 6.90
CA ALA A 23 -6.22 14.26 5.95
C ALA A 23 -4.89 14.81 6.48
N LYS A 24 -4.89 15.99 7.11
CA LYS A 24 -3.71 16.56 7.78
C LYS A 24 -3.18 15.67 8.89
N LEU A 25 -4.07 15.20 9.76
CA LEU A 25 -3.70 14.29 10.86
C LEU A 25 -3.13 12.96 10.35
N LEU A 26 -3.68 12.41 9.27
CA LEU A 26 -3.16 11.19 8.65
C LEU A 26 -1.76 11.39 8.08
N ARG A 27 -1.51 12.50 7.37
CA ARG A 27 -0.18 12.87 6.85
C ARG A 27 0.87 13.02 7.95
N GLU A 28 0.51 13.68 9.05
CA GLU A 28 1.41 13.89 10.19
C GLU A 28 1.79 12.58 10.88
N ASN A 29 0.90 11.58 10.87
CA ASN A 29 1.10 10.34 11.61
C ASN A 29 1.57 9.16 10.76
N SER A 30 1.50 9.23 9.43
CA SER A 30 1.96 8.18 8.53
C SER A 30 2.59 8.76 7.27
N ARG A 31 3.92 8.65 7.18
CA ARG A 31 4.68 9.01 5.98
C ARG A 31 4.31 8.13 4.79
N PHE A 32 3.98 6.87 5.07
CA PHE A 32 3.54 5.92 4.05
C PHE A 32 2.25 6.39 3.36
N MET A 33 1.26 6.82 4.12
CA MET A 33 0.01 7.34 3.56
C MET A 33 0.18 8.65 2.79
N ASP A 34 1.18 9.45 3.10
CA ASP A 34 1.48 10.70 2.38
C ASP A 34 1.98 10.45 0.95
N ILE A 35 2.65 9.32 0.73
CA ILE A 35 3.24 8.95 -0.56
C ILE A 35 2.24 8.20 -1.44
N LEU A 36 1.27 7.48 -0.86
CA LEU A 36 0.34 6.65 -1.61
C LEU A 36 -0.60 7.49 -2.51
N PRO A 37 -0.76 7.10 -3.78
CA PRO A 37 -1.81 7.65 -4.63
C PRO A 37 -3.17 7.05 -4.25
N PHE A 38 -4.20 7.87 -4.18
CA PHE A 38 -5.58 7.46 -3.91
C PHE A 38 -6.44 7.63 -5.15
N ALA A 39 -7.36 6.69 -5.36
CA ALA A 39 -8.35 6.76 -6.42
C ALA A 39 -9.75 6.50 -5.86
N ASN A 40 -10.74 7.22 -6.40
CA ASN A 40 -12.14 6.97 -6.04
C ASN A 40 -12.65 5.73 -6.75
N VAL A 41 -13.24 4.82 -6.00
CA VAL A 41 -13.80 3.57 -6.49
C VAL A 41 -15.29 3.52 -6.15
N GLY A 42 -16.13 3.26 -7.15
CA GLY A 42 -17.58 3.16 -6.99
C GLY A 42 -18.10 1.74 -6.73
N ALA A 43 -17.22 0.74 -6.64
CA ALA A 43 -17.59 -0.66 -6.46
C ALA A 43 -16.87 -1.28 -5.24
N LEU A 44 -17.53 -2.24 -4.59
CA LEU A 44 -16.94 -2.98 -3.46
C LEU A 44 -15.84 -3.97 -3.89
N ASN A 45 -15.80 -4.34 -5.17
CA ASN A 45 -14.79 -5.18 -5.76
C ASN A 45 -14.20 -4.48 -6.98
N VAL A 46 -12.90 -4.40 -7.05
CA VAL A 46 -12.15 -3.81 -8.15
C VAL A 46 -11.47 -4.94 -8.92
N LYS A 47 -11.71 -5.01 -10.22
CA LYS A 47 -11.01 -5.93 -11.11
C LYS A 47 -9.83 -5.21 -11.75
N VAL A 48 -8.65 -5.77 -11.61
CA VAL A 48 -7.42 -5.30 -12.24
C VAL A 48 -6.95 -6.37 -13.20
N VAL A 49 -6.67 -5.98 -14.42
CA VAL A 49 -6.13 -6.89 -15.45
C VAL A 49 -4.62 -6.70 -15.48
N ARG A 50 -3.90 -7.80 -15.30
CA ARG A 50 -2.44 -7.86 -15.50
C ARG A 50 -2.12 -8.49 -16.84
N GLU A 51 -0.97 -8.12 -17.40
CA GLU A 51 -0.40 -8.85 -18.52
C GLU A 51 -0.04 -10.26 -18.05
N GLY A 52 -0.60 -11.27 -18.72
CA GLY A 52 -0.16 -12.66 -18.57
C GLY A 52 1.23 -12.84 -19.18
N GLY A 53 1.76 -14.05 -19.21
CA GLY A 53 3.06 -14.31 -19.81
C GLY A 53 3.09 -13.91 -21.30
N MET A 54 4.25 -13.52 -21.83
CA MET A 54 4.42 -13.24 -23.25
C MET A 54 4.34 -14.54 -24.07
N PRO A 55 3.78 -14.50 -25.28
CA PRO A 55 3.79 -15.66 -26.16
C PRO A 55 5.23 -16.01 -26.57
N SER A 56 5.55 -17.30 -26.61
CA SER A 56 6.85 -17.75 -27.09
C SER A 56 6.96 -17.54 -28.61
N LEU A 57 7.97 -16.83 -29.03
CA LEU A 57 8.30 -16.62 -30.44
C LEU A 57 9.51 -17.47 -30.81
N SER A 58 9.51 -18.04 -32.00
CA SER A 58 10.66 -18.77 -32.55
C SER A 58 11.02 -18.28 -33.94
N TRP A 59 12.31 -18.20 -34.21
CA TRP A 59 12.82 -18.00 -35.54
C TRP A 59 12.68 -19.30 -36.35
N ARG A 60 12.37 -19.20 -37.63
CA ARG A 60 12.27 -20.35 -38.51
C ARG A 60 13.13 -20.15 -39.76
N GLU A 61 13.56 -21.23 -40.35
CA GLU A 61 14.15 -21.22 -41.68
C GLU A 61 13.09 -21.03 -42.79
N ILE A 62 13.51 -20.51 -43.92
CA ILE A 62 12.63 -20.32 -45.09
C ILE A 62 12.12 -21.69 -45.54
N GLY A 63 10.81 -21.86 -45.57
CA GLY A 63 10.17 -23.14 -45.93
C GLY A 63 9.82 -24.07 -44.76
N ALA A 64 10.27 -23.81 -43.53
CA ALA A 64 9.84 -24.56 -42.34
C ALA A 64 8.45 -24.10 -41.82
N ALA A 65 7.74 -24.95 -41.11
CA ALA A 65 6.48 -24.59 -40.47
C ALA A 65 6.72 -23.76 -39.21
N HIS A 66 5.83 -22.81 -38.85
CA HIS A 66 5.85 -22.14 -37.55
C HIS A 66 5.39 -23.09 -36.47
N SER A 67 6.01 -23.05 -35.30
CA SER A 67 5.46 -23.69 -34.10
C SER A 67 4.15 -22.97 -33.71
N SER A 68 3.16 -23.74 -33.28
CA SER A 68 1.89 -23.15 -32.81
C SER A 68 2.15 -22.27 -31.60
N ALA A 69 1.90 -20.97 -31.72
CA ALA A 69 1.95 -20.06 -30.60
C ALA A 69 0.74 -20.31 -29.65
N LYS A 70 1.00 -20.44 -28.35
CA LYS A 70 -0.07 -20.43 -27.35
C LYS A 70 -0.54 -19.00 -27.17
N ALA A 71 -1.85 -18.77 -27.32
CA ALA A 71 -2.44 -17.47 -26.97
C ALA A 71 -2.26 -17.20 -25.48
N THR A 72 -1.74 -16.03 -25.16
CA THR A 72 -1.65 -15.53 -23.77
C THR A 72 -3.00 -14.99 -23.35
N LYS A 73 -3.45 -15.40 -22.17
CA LYS A 73 -4.63 -14.83 -21.54
C LYS A 73 -4.20 -13.75 -20.54
N PRO A 74 -4.91 -12.61 -20.48
CA PRO A 74 -4.70 -11.66 -19.40
C PRO A 74 -5.06 -12.32 -18.06
N ASP A 75 -4.33 -11.98 -17.02
CA ASP A 75 -4.60 -12.44 -15.66
C ASP A 75 -5.50 -11.41 -14.95
N GLU A 76 -6.70 -11.83 -14.51
CA GLU A 76 -7.64 -10.97 -13.81
C GLU A 76 -7.48 -11.15 -12.30
N ILE A 77 -7.14 -10.06 -11.61
CA ILE A 77 -7.06 -10.01 -10.15
C ILE A 77 -8.26 -9.23 -9.64
N GLN A 78 -8.96 -9.81 -8.67
CA GLN A 78 -10.07 -9.15 -8.00
C GLN A 78 -9.64 -8.70 -6.60
N GLU A 79 -9.72 -7.39 -6.37
CA GLU A 79 -9.44 -6.77 -5.09
C GLU A 79 -10.73 -6.33 -4.40
N ARG A 80 -10.82 -6.56 -3.09
CA ARG A 80 -11.96 -6.15 -2.26
C ARG A 80 -11.68 -4.81 -1.61
N VAL A 81 -12.74 -4.05 -1.34
CA VAL A 81 -12.69 -2.86 -0.50
C VAL A 81 -12.89 -3.28 0.96
N TYR A 82 -12.02 -2.80 1.84
CA TYR A 82 -12.06 -3.06 3.27
C TYR A 82 -12.43 -1.79 4.03
N SER A 83 -13.08 -1.94 5.16
CA SER A 83 -13.45 -0.83 6.02
C SER A 83 -12.62 -0.86 7.30
N ILE A 84 -12.02 0.28 7.66
CA ILE A 84 -11.35 0.47 8.93
C ILE A 84 -12.02 1.61 9.68
N GLY A 85 -12.35 1.40 10.96
CA GLY A 85 -13.00 2.42 11.75
C GLY A 85 -13.22 1.98 13.19
N ASN A 86 -13.63 2.93 14.03
CA ASN A 86 -14.02 2.70 15.42
C ASN A 86 -15.11 3.67 15.82
N ILE A 87 -15.88 3.31 16.86
CA ILE A 87 -16.87 4.17 17.49
C ILE A 87 -16.21 4.92 18.65
N ILE A 88 -16.27 6.26 18.62
CA ILE A 88 -15.76 7.09 19.69
C ILE A 88 -16.89 7.38 20.66
N GLY A 89 -16.77 6.85 21.90
CA GLY A 89 -17.70 7.12 23.00
C GLY A 89 -17.04 8.02 24.05
N VAL A 90 -17.70 9.11 24.40
CA VAL A 90 -17.33 9.96 25.54
C VAL A 90 -18.54 10.08 26.48
N ASP A 91 -18.34 9.81 27.76
CA ASP A 91 -19.40 9.92 28.74
C ASP A 91 -19.93 11.36 28.85
N LYS A 92 -21.25 11.52 28.83
CA LYS A 92 -21.92 12.81 28.95
C LYS A 92 -21.62 13.54 30.28
N MET A 93 -21.40 12.80 31.35
CA MET A 93 -20.99 13.37 32.64
C MET A 93 -19.62 14.05 32.50
N TYR A 94 -18.71 13.40 31.79
CA TYR A 94 -17.40 13.96 31.52
C TYR A 94 -17.46 15.21 30.63
N MET A 95 -18.43 15.30 29.74
CA MET A 95 -18.63 16.47 28.86
C MET A 95 -19.29 17.64 29.61
N ARG A 96 -20.07 17.40 30.63
CA ARG A 96 -20.78 18.40 31.43
C ARG A 96 -19.95 19.04 32.55
N ASP A 97 -18.85 18.39 32.92
CA ASP A 97 -17.96 18.91 33.93
C ASP A 97 -17.33 20.21 33.47
N THR A 98 -17.57 21.30 34.20
CA THR A 98 -17.09 22.66 33.90
C THR A 98 -15.75 22.99 34.56
N SER A 99 -15.12 22.02 35.22
CA SER A 99 -13.79 22.19 35.80
C SER A 99 -12.76 22.59 34.73
N PRO A 100 -11.77 23.42 35.03
CA PRO A 100 -10.73 23.80 34.10
C PRO A 100 -9.98 22.56 33.63
N ARG A 101 -10.05 22.27 32.34
CA ARG A 101 -9.43 21.09 31.72
C ARG A 101 -8.27 21.49 30.86
N LEU A 102 -7.22 20.66 30.88
CA LEU A 102 -6.06 20.82 30.02
C LEU A 102 -6.35 20.42 28.56
N TYR A 103 -7.43 19.66 28.30
CA TYR A 103 -7.79 19.21 26.96
C TYR A 103 -9.29 18.92 26.83
N ASN A 104 -9.79 18.97 25.59
CA ASN A 104 -11.15 18.54 25.26
C ASN A 104 -11.15 17.00 25.04
N PRO A 105 -11.90 16.21 25.82
CA PRO A 105 -11.90 14.75 25.73
C PRO A 105 -12.31 14.24 24.35
N MET A 106 -13.29 14.87 23.70
CA MET A 106 -13.76 14.46 22.37
C MET A 106 -12.67 14.67 21.31
N THR A 107 -12.05 15.85 21.32
CA THR A 107 -10.94 16.18 20.38
C THR A 107 -9.75 15.24 20.59
N TYR A 108 -9.42 14.95 21.85
CA TYR A 108 -8.33 14.03 22.16
C TYR A 108 -8.62 12.61 21.65
N GLN A 109 -9.81 12.07 21.93
CA GLN A 109 -10.20 10.74 21.46
C GLN A 109 -10.24 10.67 19.93
N THR A 110 -10.73 11.70 19.26
CA THR A 110 -10.73 11.78 17.80
C THR A 110 -9.30 11.75 17.26
N SER A 111 -8.41 12.55 17.81
CA SER A 111 -6.99 12.58 17.39
C SER A 111 -6.31 11.21 17.59
N MET A 112 -6.56 10.56 18.74
CA MET A 112 -5.99 9.24 19.02
C MET A 112 -6.55 8.15 18.10
N THR A 113 -7.84 8.23 17.76
CA THR A 113 -8.46 7.30 16.81
C THR A 113 -7.84 7.46 15.41
N VAL A 114 -7.66 8.68 14.93
CA VAL A 114 -7.01 8.91 13.62
C VAL A 114 -5.58 8.40 13.59
N LYS A 115 -4.82 8.60 14.68
CA LYS A 115 -3.46 8.03 14.82
C LYS A 115 -3.47 6.50 14.77
N SER A 116 -4.43 5.89 15.45
CA SER A 116 -4.59 4.43 15.45
C SER A 116 -4.93 3.90 14.05
N ILE A 117 -5.86 4.56 13.35
CA ILE A 117 -6.23 4.21 11.97
C ILE A 117 -5.00 4.29 11.05
N ALA A 118 -4.21 5.35 11.14
CA ALA A 118 -3.01 5.53 10.32
C ALA A 118 -2.00 4.39 10.52
N ARG A 119 -1.78 3.97 11.77
CA ARG A 119 -0.86 2.87 12.10
C ARG A 119 -1.39 1.52 11.63
N HIS A 120 -2.66 1.21 11.91
CA HIS A 120 -3.27 -0.04 11.48
C HIS A 120 -3.35 -0.17 9.96
N PHE A 121 -3.65 0.92 9.27
CA PHE A 121 -3.62 0.93 7.81
C PHE A 121 -2.21 0.67 7.28
N SER A 122 -1.20 1.36 7.79
CA SER A 122 0.19 1.20 7.35
C SER A 122 0.69 -0.23 7.60
N ASP A 123 0.37 -0.81 8.76
CA ASP A 123 0.73 -2.19 9.07
C ASP A 123 0.02 -3.17 8.12
N ALA A 124 -1.29 -3.04 7.93
CA ALA A 124 -2.04 -3.91 7.03
C ALA A 124 -1.57 -3.79 5.57
N ALA A 125 -1.25 -2.57 5.11
CA ALA A 125 -0.76 -2.34 3.76
C ALA A 125 0.62 -2.95 3.49
N ILE A 126 1.46 -3.10 4.52
CA ILE A 126 2.79 -3.71 4.38
C ILE A 126 2.73 -5.21 4.71
N ASN A 127 2.15 -5.59 5.85
CA ASN A 127 2.25 -6.93 6.44
C ASN A 127 0.97 -7.77 6.29
N GLY A 128 -0.08 -7.27 5.64
CA GLY A 128 -1.35 -8.01 5.49
C GLY A 128 -1.16 -9.37 4.84
N LEU A 129 -1.78 -10.41 5.43
CA LEU A 129 -1.73 -11.77 4.92
C LEU A 129 -3.05 -12.14 4.24
N PRO A 130 -3.04 -12.95 3.17
CA PRO A 130 -4.25 -13.39 2.47
C PRO A 130 -5.13 -14.31 3.32
N THR A 131 -4.61 -14.85 4.43
CA THR A 131 -5.36 -15.65 5.39
C THR A 131 -6.30 -14.82 6.27
N ASP A 132 -6.07 -13.52 6.36
CA ASP A 132 -6.93 -12.58 7.10
C ASP A 132 -7.88 -11.87 6.11
N GLU A 133 -9.10 -12.37 6.00
CA GLU A 133 -10.12 -11.82 5.08
C GLU A 133 -10.64 -10.44 5.49
N THR A 134 -10.26 -9.93 6.66
CA THR A 134 -10.69 -8.63 7.17
C THR A 134 -9.76 -7.48 6.76
N LYS A 135 -8.58 -7.78 6.22
CA LYS A 135 -7.54 -6.83 5.85
C LYS A 135 -7.12 -6.99 4.39
N PRO A 136 -6.59 -5.94 3.76
CA PRO A 136 -5.99 -6.07 2.44
C PRO A 136 -4.72 -6.91 2.48
N VAL A 137 -4.42 -7.58 1.37
CA VAL A 137 -3.15 -8.29 1.21
C VAL A 137 -2.01 -7.28 1.10
N GLY A 138 -1.03 -7.41 1.98
CA GLY A 138 0.07 -6.47 2.12
C GLY A 138 1.11 -6.56 1.00
N LEU A 139 1.86 -5.48 0.84
CA LEU A 139 2.92 -5.37 -0.17
C LEU A 139 3.98 -6.45 0.00
N TRP A 140 4.36 -6.78 1.23
CA TRP A 140 5.36 -7.83 1.52
C TRP A 140 4.95 -9.19 0.94
N TYR A 141 3.69 -9.57 1.15
CA TYR A 141 3.18 -10.83 0.61
C TYR A 141 3.16 -10.80 -0.92
N ARG A 142 2.70 -9.70 -1.53
CA ARG A 142 2.63 -9.55 -2.98
C ARG A 142 3.99 -9.58 -3.64
N VAL A 143 4.97 -8.89 -3.08
CA VAL A 143 6.36 -8.93 -3.57
C VAL A 143 6.90 -10.34 -3.53
N ASN A 144 6.64 -11.10 -2.46
CA ASN A 144 7.18 -12.45 -2.32
C ASN A 144 6.49 -13.50 -3.20
N ASN A 145 5.18 -13.36 -3.46
CA ASN A 145 4.39 -14.41 -4.09
C ASN A 145 3.88 -14.05 -5.49
N ASP A 146 3.53 -12.78 -5.73
CA ASP A 146 2.87 -12.37 -6.97
C ASP A 146 3.83 -11.84 -8.03
N LEU A 147 5.01 -11.35 -7.64
CA LEU A 147 6.02 -10.88 -8.58
C LEU A 147 6.86 -12.03 -9.12
N ALA A 148 7.21 -11.95 -10.41
CA ALA A 148 8.15 -12.89 -11.02
C ALA A 148 9.55 -12.77 -10.37
N SER A 149 10.31 -13.86 -10.38
CA SER A 149 11.67 -13.87 -9.81
C SER A 149 12.61 -12.85 -10.45
N THR A 150 12.39 -12.52 -11.73
CA THR A 150 13.13 -11.50 -12.48
C THR A 150 12.84 -10.07 -12.03
N GLN A 151 11.70 -9.85 -11.34
CA GLN A 151 11.29 -8.56 -10.80
C GLN A 151 11.64 -8.42 -9.31
N LYS A 152 12.31 -9.43 -8.76
CA LYS A 152 12.72 -9.45 -7.34
C LYS A 152 14.23 -9.41 -7.28
N ILE A 153 14.74 -8.41 -6.62
CA ILE A 153 16.14 -8.38 -6.27
C ILE A 153 16.26 -8.91 -4.85
N ASN A 154 16.93 -10.06 -4.72
CA ASN A 154 17.15 -10.67 -3.42
C ASN A 154 18.52 -10.25 -2.89
N GLY A 155 18.55 -9.60 -1.75
CA GLY A 155 19.79 -9.25 -1.06
C GLY A 155 20.61 -10.46 -0.56
N ASN A 156 20.14 -11.72 -0.81
CA ASN A 156 20.83 -12.97 -0.47
C ASN A 156 21.35 -13.06 0.98
N GLY A 157 20.63 -12.39 1.91
CA GLY A 157 21.04 -12.36 3.31
C GLY A 157 22.30 -11.55 3.56
N VAL A 158 22.68 -10.64 2.67
CA VAL A 158 23.83 -9.75 2.86
C VAL A 158 23.56 -8.88 4.09
N ASP A 159 24.42 -9.03 5.09
CA ASP A 159 24.35 -8.23 6.31
C ASP A 159 24.87 -6.82 6.04
N ILE A 160 23.95 -5.84 6.11
CA ILE A 160 24.25 -4.42 5.87
C ILE A 160 24.89 -3.79 7.14
N SER A 161 24.77 -4.44 8.29
CA SER A 161 25.30 -3.94 9.57
C SER A 161 26.76 -4.34 9.82
N GLY A 162 27.33 -5.22 8.98
CA GLY A 162 28.68 -5.77 9.15
C GLY A 162 29.79 -4.77 8.82
N ASP A 163 30.90 -4.93 9.51
CA ASP A 163 32.18 -4.31 9.22
C ASP A 163 33.04 -5.26 8.37
N GLY A 164 33.93 -4.74 7.53
CA GLY A 164 34.86 -5.53 6.73
C GLY A 164 34.39 -5.95 5.33
N ALA A 165 34.75 -7.16 4.87
CA ALA A 165 34.51 -7.62 3.51
C ALA A 165 33.02 -7.73 3.14
N SER A 166 32.15 -7.94 4.11
CA SER A 166 30.68 -7.96 3.92
C SER A 166 30.12 -6.57 3.62
N LEU A 167 30.70 -5.50 4.16
CA LEU A 167 30.26 -4.13 3.91
C LEU A 167 30.43 -3.72 2.45
N SER A 168 31.54 -4.09 1.80
CA SER A 168 31.76 -3.82 0.38
C SER A 168 30.72 -4.50 -0.50
N THR A 169 30.37 -5.76 -0.20
CA THR A 169 29.33 -6.50 -0.92
C THR A 169 27.94 -5.89 -0.67
N ALA A 170 27.65 -5.49 0.58
CA ALA A 170 26.41 -4.85 0.94
C ALA A 170 26.22 -3.50 0.24
N ILE A 171 27.26 -2.67 0.18
CA ILE A 171 27.25 -1.39 -0.51
C ILE A 171 27.05 -1.59 -2.02
N ASN A 172 27.75 -2.55 -2.64
CA ASN A 172 27.57 -2.85 -4.06
C ASN A 172 26.16 -3.35 -4.38
N THR A 173 25.59 -4.19 -3.52
CA THR A 173 24.20 -4.67 -3.65
C THR A 173 23.21 -3.51 -3.53
N PHE A 174 23.45 -2.59 -2.60
CA PHE A 174 22.61 -1.40 -2.41
C PHE A 174 22.68 -0.47 -3.63
N PHE A 175 23.85 -0.20 -4.18
CA PHE A 175 24.00 0.60 -5.39
C PHE A 175 23.37 -0.08 -6.62
N TYR A 176 23.50 -1.39 -6.75
CA TYR A 176 22.84 -2.15 -7.80
C TYR A 176 21.30 -2.04 -7.72
N LEU A 177 20.75 -2.02 -6.48
CA LEU A 177 19.33 -1.79 -6.24
C LEU A 177 18.83 -0.38 -6.57
N LEU A 178 19.73 0.62 -6.58
CA LEU A 178 19.38 2.01 -6.91
C LEU A 178 19.52 2.31 -8.42
N ASP A 179 20.21 1.47 -9.16
CA ASP A 179 20.57 1.71 -10.57
C ASP A 179 19.58 1.03 -11.56
N GLU A 180 18.65 0.19 -11.03
CA GLU A 180 17.52 -0.41 -11.76
C GLU A 180 16.21 0.35 -11.46
#